data_4722d804c5c0f39dcc79b32ef1526ff7
#
_entry.id   4722d804c5c0f39dcc79b32ef1526ff7
#
_cell.length_a   1.000
_cell.length_b   1.000
_cell.length_c   1.000
_cell.angle_alpha   90.00
_cell.angle_beta   90.00
_cell.angle_gamma   90.00
#
_symmetry.space_group_name_H-M   'P 1'
#
loop_
_entity.id
_entity.type
_entity.pdbx_description
1 polymer ?
#
loop_
_entity_poly.entity_id
_entity_poly.type
_entity_poly.pdbx_seq_one_letter_code
_entity_poly.pdbx_strand_id
1 'polypeptide(L)'
;MEGNGKLKIGDNCFFNNYCSITARDSIKIGNNCIFGENVKIYDHNHCYNDKDLLICKQGFSAKEVVIEDDCWIGSNVVILKGVHIGRHSVVGAGVVIYKDLPANSVVVCKQSLVSIKER
;
A
#
# COMPACT_ATOMS: atom_id res chain seq x y z
N MET A 1 -12.58 -5.48 7.84
CA MET A 1 -11.69 -4.92 8.89
C MET A 1 -11.88 -5.68 10.19
N GLU A 2 -10.85 -5.80 10.96
CA GLU A 2 -10.87 -6.44 12.27
C GLU A 2 -10.42 -5.45 13.36
N GLY A 3 -10.90 -5.68 14.60
CA GLY A 3 -10.56 -4.84 15.74
C GLY A 3 -11.11 -3.42 15.60
N ASN A 4 -10.31 -2.43 15.98
CA ASN A 4 -10.70 -1.02 15.98
C ASN A 4 -10.21 -0.24 14.76
N GLY A 5 -9.81 -0.94 13.71
CA GLY A 5 -9.32 -0.31 12.50
C GLY A 5 -10.36 0.58 11.82
N LYS A 6 -9.90 1.68 11.25
CA LYS A 6 -10.75 2.64 10.53
C LYS A 6 -10.29 2.76 9.09
N LEU A 7 -11.25 2.71 8.18
CA LEU A 7 -11.01 2.92 6.76
C LEU A 7 -11.88 4.08 6.30
N LYS A 8 -11.25 5.10 5.72
CA LYS A 8 -11.95 6.23 5.13
C LYS A 8 -11.54 6.37 3.66
N ILE A 9 -12.51 6.34 2.77
CA ILE A 9 -12.29 6.50 1.34
C ILE A 9 -13.10 7.70 0.88
N GLY A 10 -12.45 8.62 0.14
CA GLY A 10 -13.09 9.79 -0.39
C GLY A 10 -14.00 9.49 -1.58
N ASP A 11 -14.36 10.54 -2.30
CA ASP A 11 -15.31 10.46 -3.41
C ASP A 11 -14.60 10.13 -4.73
N ASN A 12 -15.36 9.52 -5.65
CA ASN A 12 -14.94 9.24 -7.02
C ASN A 12 -13.66 8.39 -7.11
N CYS A 13 -13.48 7.46 -6.18
CA CYS A 13 -12.38 6.51 -6.24
C CYS A 13 -12.78 5.27 -7.03
N PHE A 14 -11.83 4.71 -7.76
CA PHE A 14 -12.03 3.48 -8.51
C PHE A 14 -11.04 2.42 -8.04
N PHE A 15 -11.55 1.25 -7.71
CA PHE A 15 -10.75 0.09 -7.34
C PHE A 15 -11.03 -1.03 -8.33
N ASN A 16 -10.00 -1.46 -9.04
CA ASN A 16 -10.15 -2.61 -9.91
C ASN A 16 -10.23 -3.90 -9.08
N ASN A 17 -10.33 -5.04 -9.74
CA ASN A 17 -10.59 -6.32 -9.09
C ASN A 17 -9.48 -6.75 -8.13
N TYR A 18 -9.86 -7.46 -7.09
CA TYR A 18 -8.95 -8.11 -6.14
C TYR A 18 -8.11 -7.17 -5.29
N CYS A 19 -8.52 -5.92 -5.13
CA CYS A 19 -7.87 -5.03 -4.19
C CYS A 19 -8.18 -5.47 -2.75
N SER A 20 -7.17 -5.39 -1.89
CA SER A 20 -7.30 -5.76 -0.48
C SER A 20 -6.79 -4.63 0.39
N ILE A 21 -7.64 -4.13 1.25
CA ILE A 21 -7.33 -3.05 2.19
C ILE A 21 -7.62 -3.56 3.59
N THR A 22 -6.59 -3.69 4.41
CA THR A 22 -6.75 -4.22 5.75
C THR A 22 -6.23 -3.21 6.77
N ALA A 23 -7.15 -2.63 7.53
CA ALA A 23 -6.85 -1.62 8.53
C ALA A 23 -6.99 -2.16 9.94
N ARG A 24 -5.97 -1.98 10.76
CA ARG A 24 -6.00 -2.23 12.20
C ARG A 24 -5.94 -0.96 13.02
N ASP A 25 -5.41 0.10 12.44
CA ASP A 25 -5.38 1.44 13.04
C ASP A 25 -6.18 2.39 12.16
N SER A 26 -5.61 2.80 11.04
CA SER A 26 -6.27 3.77 10.16
C SER A 26 -5.67 3.71 8.76
N ILE A 27 -6.54 3.69 7.75
CA ILE A 27 -6.18 3.89 6.36
C ILE A 27 -7.10 4.98 5.80
N LYS A 28 -6.51 6.04 5.26
CA LYS A 28 -7.24 7.15 4.66
C LYS A 28 -6.87 7.30 3.19
N ILE A 29 -7.87 7.31 2.33
CA ILE A 29 -7.72 7.50 0.89
C ILE A 29 -8.53 8.74 0.52
N GLY A 30 -7.88 9.67 -0.18
CA GLY A 30 -8.52 10.90 -0.60
C GLY A 30 -9.47 10.72 -1.77
N ASN A 31 -9.77 11.83 -2.46
CA ASN A 31 -10.72 11.84 -3.57
C ASN A 31 -10.04 11.54 -4.90
N ASN A 32 -10.80 10.99 -5.84
CA ASN A 32 -10.39 10.81 -7.24
C ASN A 32 -9.17 9.89 -7.42
N CYS A 33 -8.96 8.94 -6.52
CA CYS A 33 -7.88 7.98 -6.63
C CYS A 33 -8.27 6.79 -7.49
N ILE A 34 -7.33 6.30 -8.28
CA ILE A 34 -7.51 5.14 -9.16
C ILE A 34 -6.57 4.03 -8.73
N PHE A 35 -7.11 2.85 -8.51
CA PHE A 35 -6.34 1.68 -8.11
C PHE A 35 -6.47 0.59 -9.16
N GLY A 36 -5.34 0.07 -9.63
CA GLY A 36 -5.29 -1.07 -10.53
C GLY A 36 -5.71 -2.36 -9.85
N GLU A 37 -5.53 -3.48 -10.52
CA GLU A 37 -5.90 -4.77 -9.97
C GLU A 37 -4.93 -5.23 -8.89
N ASN A 38 -5.46 -5.96 -7.91
CA ASN A 38 -4.66 -6.66 -6.90
C ASN A 38 -3.73 -5.72 -6.12
N VAL A 39 -4.18 -4.51 -5.83
CA VAL A 39 -3.47 -3.58 -4.94
C VAL A 39 -3.71 -4.01 -3.49
N LYS A 40 -2.65 -3.99 -2.68
CA LYS A 40 -2.74 -4.35 -1.28
C LYS A 40 -2.25 -3.21 -0.41
N ILE A 41 -3.07 -2.83 0.58
CA ILE A 41 -2.75 -1.75 1.51
C ILE A 41 -2.86 -2.31 2.93
N TYR A 42 -1.76 -2.23 3.68
CA TYR A 42 -1.68 -2.65 5.06
C TYR A 42 -1.14 -1.54 5.93
N ASP A 43 -1.80 -1.27 7.06
CA ASP A 43 -1.31 -0.33 8.06
C ASP A 43 -0.60 -1.01 9.22
N HIS A 44 -0.29 -2.30 9.09
CA HIS A 44 0.23 -3.10 10.20
C HIS A 44 1.16 -4.21 9.73
N ASN A 45 1.99 -4.67 10.67
CA ASN A 45 2.82 -5.86 10.55
C ASN A 45 2.65 -6.72 11.79
N HIS A 46 2.94 -8.00 11.67
CA HIS A 46 3.12 -8.84 12.85
C HIS A 46 4.37 -8.41 13.62
N CYS A 47 4.28 -8.42 14.95
CA CYS A 47 5.45 -8.28 15.79
C CYS A 47 6.22 -9.60 15.83
N TYR A 48 7.55 -9.53 15.80
CA TYR A 48 8.39 -10.74 15.75
C TYR A 48 9.70 -10.60 16.56
N ASN A 49 9.81 -9.57 17.41
CA ASN A 49 11.05 -9.27 18.10
C ASN A 49 11.32 -10.18 19.30
N ASP A 50 10.29 -10.81 19.86
CA ASP A 50 10.44 -11.72 20.98
C ASP A 50 10.74 -13.12 20.46
N LYS A 51 11.99 -13.55 20.67
CA LYS A 51 12.46 -14.85 20.17
C LYS A 51 11.84 -16.03 20.89
N ASP A 52 11.28 -15.82 22.07
CA ASP A 52 10.71 -16.86 22.91
C ASP A 52 9.23 -17.09 22.67
N LEU A 53 8.58 -16.22 21.90
CA LEU A 53 7.17 -16.32 21.56
C LEU A 53 6.96 -16.67 20.10
N LEU A 54 5.92 -17.46 19.84
CA LEU A 54 5.46 -17.68 18.47
C LEU A 54 5.07 -16.31 17.86
N ILE A 55 5.42 -16.10 16.61
CA ILE A 55 5.10 -14.84 15.93
C ILE A 55 3.59 -14.56 15.97
N CYS A 56 2.77 -15.59 15.76
CA CYS A 56 1.31 -15.44 15.80
C CYS A 56 0.76 -15.03 17.17
N LYS A 57 1.57 -15.07 18.22
CA LYS A 57 1.17 -14.69 19.58
C LYS A 57 1.70 -13.32 20.00
N GLN A 58 2.48 -12.66 19.16
CA GLN A 58 3.11 -11.37 19.53
C GLN A 58 2.29 -10.14 19.18
N GLY A 59 1.17 -10.31 18.47
CA GLY A 59 0.33 -9.19 18.09
C GLY A 59 0.85 -8.43 16.88
N PHE A 60 0.46 -7.16 16.77
CA PHE A 60 0.68 -6.33 15.59
C PHE A 60 1.26 -4.99 15.97
N SER A 61 2.04 -4.41 15.06
CA SER A 61 2.47 -3.02 15.11
C SER A 61 1.76 -2.29 13.97
N ALA A 62 1.07 -1.19 14.27
CA ALA A 62 0.28 -0.46 13.29
C ALA A 62 0.69 1.01 13.22
N LYS A 63 0.60 1.59 12.03
CA LYS A 63 0.79 3.01 11.80
C LYS A 63 -0.06 3.43 10.61
N GLU A 64 -0.77 4.55 10.74
CA GLU A 64 -1.69 5.06 9.72
C GLU A 64 -1.06 5.15 8.34
N VAL A 65 -1.82 4.73 7.33
CA VAL A 65 -1.50 4.94 5.92
C VAL A 65 -2.42 6.03 5.38
N VAL A 66 -1.85 6.98 4.65
CA VAL A 66 -2.59 8.06 4.02
C VAL A 66 -2.24 8.11 2.54
N ILE A 67 -3.26 8.14 1.69
CA ILE A 67 -3.12 8.40 0.25
C ILE A 67 -3.94 9.64 -0.03
N GLU A 68 -3.28 10.72 -0.45
CA GLU A 68 -3.94 11.99 -0.73
C GLU A 68 -4.69 11.94 -2.05
N ASP A 69 -5.31 13.06 -2.43
CA ASP A 69 -6.18 13.14 -3.59
C ASP A 69 -5.45 12.88 -4.92
N ASP A 70 -6.21 12.40 -5.89
CA ASP A 70 -5.77 12.28 -7.28
C ASP A 70 -4.48 11.49 -7.45
N CYS A 71 -4.45 10.31 -6.86
CA CYS A 71 -3.33 9.38 -7.03
C CYS A 71 -3.73 8.21 -7.92
N TRP A 72 -2.78 7.75 -8.72
CA TRP A 72 -2.95 6.54 -9.51
C TRP A 72 -1.98 5.46 -8.99
N ILE A 73 -2.55 4.40 -8.47
CA ILE A 73 -1.81 3.27 -7.92
C ILE A 73 -1.94 2.10 -8.89
N GLY A 74 -0.84 1.70 -9.50
CA GLY A 74 -0.82 0.64 -10.50
C GLY A 74 -1.12 -0.74 -9.94
N SER A 75 -1.34 -1.69 -10.84
CA SER A 75 -1.66 -3.08 -10.48
C SER A 75 -0.55 -3.74 -9.69
N ASN A 76 -0.92 -4.59 -8.75
CA ASN A 76 0.01 -5.37 -7.92
C ASN A 76 0.93 -4.51 -7.04
N VAL A 77 0.58 -3.26 -6.79
CA VAL A 77 1.29 -2.41 -5.84
C VAL A 77 0.95 -2.85 -4.43
N VAL A 78 1.95 -2.84 -3.55
CA VAL A 78 1.77 -3.09 -2.12
C VAL A 78 2.19 -1.84 -1.36
N ILE A 79 1.29 -1.33 -0.51
CA ILE A 79 1.55 -0.15 0.31
C ILE A 79 1.62 -0.60 1.77
N LEU A 80 2.75 -0.31 2.42
CA LEU A 80 3.05 -0.80 3.76
C LEU A 80 2.75 0.23 4.83
N LYS A 81 2.74 -0.21 6.08
CA LYS A 81 2.36 0.62 7.23
C LYS A 81 3.13 1.93 7.29
N GLY A 82 2.44 2.97 7.71
CA GLY A 82 3.01 4.28 7.96
C GLY A 82 3.29 5.12 6.73
N VAL A 83 3.02 4.62 5.53
CA VAL A 83 3.29 5.34 4.30
C VAL A 83 2.28 6.47 4.09
N HIS A 84 2.77 7.62 3.69
CA HIS A 84 1.98 8.78 3.28
C HIS A 84 2.31 9.11 1.83
N ILE A 85 1.33 8.97 0.94
CA ILE A 85 1.49 9.28 -0.47
C ILE A 85 0.87 10.66 -0.72
N GLY A 86 1.70 11.61 -1.14
CA GLY A 86 1.25 12.97 -1.44
C GLY A 86 0.38 13.02 -2.68
N ARG A 87 -0.47 14.06 -2.78
CA ARG A 87 -1.44 14.23 -3.87
C ARG A 87 -0.78 14.21 -5.24
N HIS A 88 -1.57 13.88 -6.25
CA HIS A 88 -1.17 13.86 -7.66
C HIS A 88 0.03 12.95 -7.95
N SER A 89 0.14 11.87 -7.21
CA SER A 89 1.25 10.91 -7.39
C SER A 89 0.83 9.72 -8.23
N VAL A 90 1.81 9.15 -8.92
CA VAL A 90 1.62 7.94 -9.73
C VAL A 90 2.60 6.87 -9.23
N VAL A 91 2.05 5.70 -8.94
CA VAL A 91 2.85 4.54 -8.57
C VAL A 91 2.67 3.48 -9.64
N GLY A 92 3.75 3.12 -10.33
CA GLY A 92 3.74 2.12 -11.38
C GLY A 92 3.44 0.71 -10.87
N ALA A 93 3.04 -0.16 -11.77
CA ALA A 93 2.69 -1.54 -11.43
C ALA A 93 3.85 -2.28 -10.76
N GLY A 94 3.50 -3.13 -9.80
CA GLY A 94 4.44 -4.04 -9.13
C GLY A 94 5.35 -3.41 -8.09
N VAL A 95 5.22 -2.12 -7.82
CA VAL A 95 6.07 -1.42 -6.83
C VAL A 95 5.61 -1.72 -5.41
N VAL A 96 6.56 -1.92 -4.50
CA VAL A 96 6.30 -1.97 -3.07
C VAL A 96 6.68 -0.63 -2.46
N ILE A 97 5.70 0.06 -1.88
CA ILE A 97 5.92 1.38 -1.26
C ILE A 97 6.10 1.20 0.24
N TYR A 98 7.27 1.59 0.73
CA TYR A 98 7.63 1.52 2.16
C TYR A 98 8.15 2.84 2.71
N LYS A 99 8.14 3.90 1.91
CA LYS A 99 8.54 5.27 2.28
C LYS A 99 7.48 6.25 1.85
N ASP A 100 7.43 7.39 2.51
CA ASP A 100 6.56 8.48 2.12
C ASP A 100 6.95 9.02 0.74
N LEU A 101 5.95 9.42 -0.02
CA LEU A 101 6.13 10.05 -1.32
C LEU A 101 5.61 11.48 -1.23
N PRO A 102 6.42 12.48 -1.60
CA PRO A 102 5.92 13.85 -1.68
C PRO A 102 4.90 13.99 -2.80
N ALA A 103 4.15 15.08 -2.78
CA ALA A 103 3.18 15.37 -3.83
C ALA A 103 3.84 15.36 -5.21
N ASN A 104 3.11 14.96 -6.22
CA ASN A 104 3.55 14.92 -7.61
C ASN A 104 4.70 13.92 -7.87
N SER A 105 4.81 12.87 -7.07
CA SER A 105 5.80 11.81 -7.29
C SER A 105 5.38 10.89 -8.42
N VAL A 106 6.37 10.40 -9.17
CA VAL A 106 6.18 9.29 -10.11
C VAL A 106 7.18 8.22 -9.73
N VAL A 107 6.68 7.06 -9.31
CA VAL A 107 7.51 5.95 -8.86
C VAL A 107 7.27 4.77 -9.79
N VAL A 108 8.33 4.24 -10.33
CA VAL A 108 8.27 3.07 -11.21
C VAL A 108 9.26 2.01 -10.74
N CYS A 109 8.91 0.75 -10.98
CA CYS A 109 9.82 -0.34 -10.72
C CYS A 109 10.83 -0.43 -11.84
N LYS A 110 12.12 -0.27 -11.51
CA LYS A 110 13.19 -0.42 -12.48
C LYS A 110 13.54 -1.89 -12.61
N GLN A 111 13.26 -2.46 -13.77
CA GLN A 111 13.53 -3.85 -14.04
C GLN A 111 14.68 -3.99 -15.03
N SER A 112 15.64 -4.87 -14.70
CA SER A 112 16.75 -5.20 -15.59
C SER A 112 16.56 -6.62 -16.09
N LEU A 113 16.64 -6.80 -17.41
CA LEU A 113 16.72 -8.13 -18.02
C LEU A 113 18.17 -8.58 -17.99
N VAL A 114 18.42 -9.71 -17.34
CA VAL A 114 19.77 -10.22 -17.17
C VAL A 114 20.29 -10.79 -18.51
N SER A 115 19.51 -11.62 -19.13
CA SER A 115 19.90 -12.25 -20.38
C SER A 115 18.68 -12.84 -21.08
N ILE A 116 18.57 -12.57 -22.38
CA ILE A 116 17.61 -13.24 -23.23
C ILE A 116 18.43 -13.93 -24.31
N LYS A 117 18.32 -15.22 -24.36
CA LYS A 117 19.05 -16.01 -25.37
C LYS A 117 18.10 -16.63 -26.36
N GLU A 118 18.52 -16.61 -27.59
CA GLU A 118 17.85 -17.36 -28.61
C GLU A 118 18.22 -18.84 -28.46
N ARG A 119 17.28 -19.68 -28.72
CA ARG A 119 17.41 -21.10 -28.55
C ARG A 119 18.27 -21.74 -29.62
#